data_c8a77b1adf96149ebe749ca448958ab1
#
_entry.id   c8a77b1adf96149ebe749ca448958ab1
#
_cell.length_a   1.000
_cell.length_b   1.000
_cell.length_c   1.000
_cell.angle_alpha   90.00
_cell.angle_beta   90.00
_cell.angle_gamma   90.00
#
_symmetry.space_group_name_H-M   'P 1'
#
loop_
_entity.id
_entity.type
_entity.pdbx_description
1 polymer ?
#
loop_
_entity_poly.entity_id
_entity_poly.type
_entity_poly.pdbx_seq_one_letter_code
_entity_poly.pdbx_strand_id
1 'polypeptide(L)'
;MSHGHRVVVIGGGIAGLTTALSLIADSPSPIHVTLLEAKDTVGGIIRTSPFAGLPAVDEAADAFLVRVPHAQQLATELGLGAAITAPTGAHASVWHNGMHDIPADLLLGVPAKARAFARSTLFSPYGKVRAAVEPLLPRTTDNDSIGHFVRRRFGREVHERLVDPLVGSIYAADTDSFSMEAVPQLSALTAERSMLLAAGRARAAAAKNSQPGAPIFGTPLRGMGALIETLSQRVTALGASIILNARVHSVTKSGHQYTIHTDGKDYEADAIVVASPARHSAPFLRDLDTHAGQLLADWTHASVVLITLAIPATQWPAHLTGSGYLVPKPDQRWVTAASFGSNKWAHWRPADGSMIVRVSLGRDGLDVMHFDDDKLLNLALADMKLHLGVDLQPNHVRISRWAESFPQYRPHHFARLAEVEQSLGLRAPGVVFAGASYRGIGIPACVQQARTASTATLHFLSAL
;
A
#
# COMPACT_ATOMS: atom_id res chain seq x y z
N MET A 1 -40.99 -10.40 -15.22
CA MET A 1 -39.93 -9.38 -15.07
C MET A 1 -38.74 -10.09 -14.44
N SER A 2 -37.60 -10.21 -15.15
CA SER A 2 -36.41 -10.81 -14.55
C SER A 2 -35.96 -9.90 -13.40
N HIS A 3 -36.07 -10.37 -12.18
CA HIS A 3 -35.47 -9.70 -11.03
C HIS A 3 -33.97 -9.60 -11.30
N GLY A 4 -33.40 -8.37 -11.33
CA GLY A 4 -31.97 -8.19 -11.51
C GLY A 4 -31.19 -8.88 -10.40
N HIS A 5 -29.98 -9.38 -10.73
CA HIS A 5 -29.10 -10.02 -9.74
C HIS A 5 -28.71 -9.05 -8.62
N ARG A 6 -28.60 -9.55 -7.40
CA ARG A 6 -28.17 -8.78 -6.22
C ARG A 6 -26.75 -9.15 -5.86
N VAL A 7 -25.88 -8.14 -5.80
CA VAL A 7 -24.50 -8.32 -5.38
C VAL A 7 -24.21 -7.45 -4.16
N VAL A 8 -23.64 -8.06 -3.13
CA VAL A 8 -23.17 -7.34 -1.95
C VAL A 8 -21.66 -7.25 -1.99
N VAL A 9 -21.13 -6.02 -1.87
CA VAL A 9 -19.71 -5.72 -1.73
C VAL A 9 -19.43 -5.37 -0.27
N ILE A 10 -18.58 -6.12 0.41
CA ILE A 10 -18.26 -5.93 1.83
C ILE A 10 -16.93 -5.19 1.96
N GLY A 11 -16.99 -3.91 2.36
CA GLY A 11 -15.86 -2.99 2.54
C GLY A 11 -15.85 -1.83 1.54
N GLY A 12 -15.90 -0.61 2.07
CA GLY A 12 -15.99 0.67 1.33
C GLY A 12 -14.62 1.30 1.01
N GLY A 13 -13.52 0.53 1.00
CA GLY A 13 -12.22 0.98 0.52
C GLY A 13 -12.17 1.12 -1.00
N ILE A 14 -11.01 1.56 -1.54
CA ILE A 14 -10.84 1.74 -2.99
C ILE A 14 -11.17 0.47 -3.80
N ALA A 15 -10.86 -0.71 -3.28
CA ALA A 15 -11.17 -1.96 -3.95
C ALA A 15 -12.68 -2.20 -4.05
N GLY A 16 -13.41 -2.06 -2.93
CA GLY A 16 -14.85 -2.26 -2.93
C GLY A 16 -15.60 -1.23 -3.78
N LEU A 17 -15.25 0.05 -3.67
CA LEU A 17 -15.83 1.10 -4.50
C LEU A 17 -15.56 0.88 -6.00
N THR A 18 -14.33 0.49 -6.37
CA THR A 18 -14.00 0.17 -7.78
C THR A 18 -14.75 -1.09 -8.25
N THR A 19 -14.91 -2.09 -7.39
CA THR A 19 -15.72 -3.28 -7.71
C THR A 19 -17.17 -2.89 -7.99
N ALA A 20 -17.78 -2.08 -7.13
CA ALA A 20 -19.15 -1.61 -7.31
C ALA A 20 -19.31 -0.83 -8.61
N LEU A 21 -18.34 0.06 -8.94
CA LEU A 21 -18.31 0.79 -10.22
C LEU A 21 -18.30 -0.16 -11.40
N SER A 22 -17.36 -1.12 -11.40
CA SER A 22 -17.17 -2.05 -12.52
C SER A 22 -18.34 -3.01 -12.68
N LEU A 23 -18.94 -3.50 -11.58
CA LEU A 23 -20.14 -4.34 -11.63
C LEU A 23 -21.31 -3.66 -12.35
N ILE A 24 -21.54 -2.38 -12.04
CA ILE A 24 -22.66 -1.66 -12.66
C ILE A 24 -22.33 -1.27 -14.11
N ALA A 25 -21.10 -0.84 -14.37
CA ALA A 25 -20.72 -0.37 -15.70
C ALA A 25 -20.61 -1.50 -16.72
N ASP A 26 -20.17 -2.70 -16.29
CA ASP A 26 -19.85 -3.81 -17.19
C ASP A 26 -20.95 -4.89 -17.22
N SER A 27 -22.01 -4.75 -16.41
CA SER A 27 -23.09 -5.75 -16.35
C SER A 27 -23.93 -5.74 -17.62
N PRO A 28 -24.11 -6.89 -18.28
CA PRO A 28 -24.97 -7.01 -19.46
C PRO A 28 -26.46 -7.05 -19.11
N SER A 29 -26.82 -7.22 -17.84
CA SER A 29 -28.17 -7.38 -17.32
C SER A 29 -28.41 -6.46 -16.12
N PRO A 30 -29.66 -6.16 -15.75
CA PRO A 30 -29.95 -5.40 -14.54
C PRO A 30 -29.31 -6.01 -13.30
N ILE A 31 -28.55 -5.21 -12.55
CA ILE A 31 -27.85 -5.62 -11.34
C ILE A 31 -28.11 -4.62 -10.22
N HIS A 32 -28.32 -5.13 -9.00
CA HIS A 32 -28.45 -4.34 -7.80
C HIS A 32 -27.20 -4.50 -6.94
N VAL A 33 -26.40 -3.46 -6.83
CA VAL A 33 -25.16 -3.47 -6.04
C VAL A 33 -25.39 -2.74 -4.72
N THR A 34 -25.14 -3.45 -3.61
CA THR A 34 -25.12 -2.87 -2.25
C THR A 34 -23.70 -2.97 -1.70
N LEU A 35 -23.11 -1.85 -1.35
CA LEU A 35 -21.81 -1.77 -0.69
C LEU A 35 -22.00 -1.52 0.81
N LEU A 36 -21.45 -2.40 1.64
CA LEU A 36 -21.51 -2.33 3.10
C LEU A 36 -20.16 -1.86 3.66
N GLU A 37 -20.17 -0.76 4.40
CA GLU A 37 -18.98 -0.24 5.09
C GLU A 37 -19.25 -0.20 6.61
N ALA A 38 -18.31 -0.73 7.39
CA ALA A 38 -18.42 -0.80 8.85
C ALA A 38 -18.25 0.54 9.56
N LYS A 39 -17.57 1.49 8.90
CA LYS A 39 -17.34 2.85 9.43
C LYS A 39 -18.41 3.82 8.94
N ASP A 40 -18.37 5.03 9.49
CA ASP A 40 -19.20 6.18 9.11
C ASP A 40 -18.77 6.84 7.80
N THR A 41 -17.63 6.41 7.21
CA THR A 41 -17.05 6.97 5.98
C THR A 41 -16.46 5.88 5.11
N VAL A 42 -16.52 6.05 3.79
CA VAL A 42 -15.80 5.22 2.82
C VAL A 42 -14.32 5.64 2.67
N GLY A 43 -13.53 4.84 1.96
CA GLY A 43 -12.13 5.15 1.61
C GLY A 43 -11.11 4.26 2.32
N GLY A 44 -11.48 3.61 3.43
CA GLY A 44 -10.59 2.73 4.18
C GLY A 44 -9.40 3.48 4.76
N ILE A 45 -8.19 3.18 4.26
CA ILE A 45 -6.95 3.87 4.67
C ILE A 45 -6.61 5.08 3.78
N ILE A 46 -7.38 5.39 2.75
CA ILE A 46 -7.19 6.59 1.93
C ILE A 46 -8.03 7.71 2.56
N ARG A 47 -7.34 8.61 3.25
CA ARG A 47 -7.97 9.74 3.95
C ARG A 47 -7.16 11.01 3.71
N THR A 48 -7.85 12.10 3.44
CA THR A 48 -7.30 13.45 3.29
C THR A 48 -8.11 14.40 4.15
N SER A 49 -7.45 15.32 4.86
CA SER A 49 -8.12 16.32 5.67
C SER A 49 -7.33 17.64 5.70
N PRO A 50 -7.95 18.77 6.11
CA PRO A 50 -7.23 20.02 6.29
C PRO A 50 -6.15 19.92 7.36
N PHE A 51 -5.01 20.59 7.14
CA PHE A 51 -3.92 20.64 8.12
C PHE A 51 -3.07 21.89 7.94
N ALA A 52 -2.78 22.61 9.01
CA ALA A 52 -1.88 23.80 9.05
C ALA A 52 -2.18 24.81 7.93
N GLY A 53 -3.45 25.17 7.75
CA GLY A 53 -3.92 26.12 6.73
C GLY A 53 -4.01 25.54 5.31
N LEU A 54 -3.55 24.35 5.07
CA LEU A 54 -3.75 23.63 3.80
C LEU A 54 -5.10 22.93 3.80
N PRO A 55 -5.88 22.99 2.69
CA PRO A 55 -7.20 22.37 2.62
C PRO A 55 -7.15 20.84 2.54
N ALA A 56 -6.03 20.28 2.08
CA ALA A 56 -5.91 18.86 1.80
C ALA A 56 -4.49 18.35 2.03
N VAL A 57 -4.31 17.58 3.10
CA VAL A 57 -3.06 16.85 3.41
C VAL A 57 -3.42 15.41 3.73
N ASP A 58 -2.82 14.47 3.00
CA ASP A 58 -3.12 13.06 3.15
C ASP A 58 -2.63 12.50 4.49
N GLU A 59 -3.46 11.66 5.10
CA GLU A 59 -3.20 11.06 6.41
C GLU A 59 -2.46 9.72 6.31
N ALA A 60 -2.53 9.05 5.16
CA ALA A 60 -1.83 7.79 4.88
C ALA A 60 -1.14 7.83 3.51
N ALA A 61 -1.70 7.12 2.52
CA ALA A 61 -1.16 7.14 1.16
C ALA A 61 -1.28 8.56 0.56
N ASP A 62 -0.15 9.10 0.10
CA ASP A 62 -0.08 10.43 -0.52
C ASP A 62 0.11 10.36 -2.04
N ALA A 63 0.16 9.16 -2.61
CA ALA A 63 0.33 8.96 -4.04
C ALA A 63 0.04 7.52 -4.45
N PHE A 64 -0.08 7.30 -5.75
CA PHE A 64 -0.06 5.98 -6.38
C PHE A 64 1.02 5.90 -7.48
N LEU A 65 1.41 4.67 -7.84
CA LEU A 65 2.36 4.42 -8.93
C LEU A 65 1.68 4.65 -10.29
N VAL A 66 2.09 5.67 -11.04
CA VAL A 66 1.52 5.96 -12.38
C VAL A 66 2.04 5.02 -13.47
N ARG A 67 3.17 4.35 -13.23
CA ARG A 67 3.71 3.34 -14.17
C ARG A 67 2.88 2.06 -14.25
N VAL A 68 2.03 1.81 -13.25
CA VAL A 68 1.03 0.74 -13.24
C VAL A 68 -0.30 1.37 -13.62
N PRO A 69 -0.88 1.04 -14.80
CA PRO A 69 -1.90 1.88 -15.43
C PRO A 69 -3.23 1.97 -14.68
N HIS A 70 -3.57 0.97 -13.87
CA HIS A 70 -4.92 0.78 -13.32
C HIS A 70 -5.44 1.97 -12.50
N ALA A 71 -4.62 2.56 -11.61
CA ALA A 71 -5.05 3.71 -10.81
C ALA A 71 -5.13 5.00 -11.65
N GLN A 72 -4.21 5.18 -12.60
CA GLN A 72 -4.24 6.31 -13.52
C GLN A 72 -5.46 6.23 -14.47
N GLN A 73 -5.80 5.04 -14.95
CA GLN A 73 -6.99 4.80 -15.77
C GLN A 73 -8.25 5.12 -14.96
N LEU A 74 -8.37 4.61 -13.72
CA LEU A 74 -9.50 4.94 -12.86
C LEU A 74 -9.63 6.45 -12.63
N ALA A 75 -8.52 7.13 -12.31
CA ALA A 75 -8.54 8.60 -12.14
C ALA A 75 -9.02 9.33 -13.42
N THR A 76 -8.62 8.84 -14.60
CA THR A 76 -9.05 9.40 -15.88
C THR A 76 -10.54 9.14 -16.13
N GLU A 77 -11.03 7.93 -15.90
CA GLU A 77 -12.44 7.55 -16.00
C GLU A 77 -13.35 8.40 -15.08
N LEU A 78 -12.81 8.80 -13.94
CA LEU A 78 -13.50 9.67 -12.96
C LEU A 78 -13.35 11.18 -13.30
N GLY A 79 -12.69 11.54 -14.40
CA GLY A 79 -12.48 12.94 -14.78
C GLY A 79 -11.37 13.65 -14.01
N LEU A 80 -10.58 12.93 -13.20
CA LEU A 80 -9.48 13.47 -12.39
C LEU A 80 -8.12 13.47 -13.12
N GLY A 81 -8.04 12.94 -14.35
CA GLY A 81 -6.79 12.77 -15.07
C GLY A 81 -5.94 14.06 -15.17
N ALA A 82 -6.58 15.19 -15.50
CA ALA A 82 -5.92 16.49 -15.57
C ALA A 82 -5.54 17.10 -14.20
N ALA A 83 -6.13 16.61 -13.12
CA ALA A 83 -5.85 17.07 -11.77
C ALA A 83 -4.73 16.25 -11.08
N ILE A 84 -4.17 15.23 -11.74
CA ILE A 84 -3.06 14.46 -11.21
C ILE A 84 -1.78 15.28 -11.32
N THR A 85 -1.12 15.49 -10.19
CA THR A 85 0.19 16.15 -10.10
C THR A 85 1.27 15.15 -9.71
N ALA A 86 2.52 15.52 -9.99
CA ALA A 86 3.71 14.72 -9.71
C ALA A 86 4.51 15.30 -8.53
N PRO A 87 5.37 14.49 -7.87
CA PRO A 87 6.34 15.00 -6.92
C PRO A 87 7.32 15.97 -7.61
N THR A 88 7.91 16.86 -6.83
CA THR A 88 8.88 17.87 -7.31
C THR A 88 10.16 17.29 -7.91
N GLY A 89 10.42 16.00 -7.71
CA GLY A 89 11.67 15.36 -8.10
C GLY A 89 12.79 15.43 -7.04
N ALA A 90 12.50 16.00 -5.86
CA ALA A 90 13.44 16.00 -4.75
C ALA A 90 13.81 14.54 -4.39
N HIS A 91 15.12 14.28 -4.20
CA HIS A 91 15.62 12.94 -3.92
C HIS A 91 15.39 12.53 -2.46
N ALA A 92 15.31 11.24 -2.22
CA ALA A 92 15.21 10.68 -0.89
C ALA A 92 16.59 10.15 -0.43
N SER A 93 16.77 10.10 0.89
CA SER A 93 18.00 9.65 1.53
C SER A 93 17.76 8.42 2.43
N VAL A 94 18.84 7.80 2.88
CA VAL A 94 18.88 6.83 3.98
C VAL A 94 19.70 7.45 5.11
N TRP A 95 19.17 7.40 6.33
CA TRP A 95 19.92 7.80 7.51
C TRP A 95 20.67 6.62 8.12
N HIS A 96 22.01 6.66 8.08
CA HIS A 96 22.88 5.68 8.70
C HIS A 96 24.14 6.39 9.21
N ASN A 97 24.17 6.77 10.50
CA ASN A 97 25.20 7.63 11.05
C ASN A 97 25.37 8.98 10.30
N GLY A 98 24.30 9.44 9.66
CA GLY A 98 24.25 10.61 8.80
C GLY A 98 23.36 10.39 7.58
N MET A 99 23.10 11.44 6.81
CA MET A 99 22.28 11.35 5.59
C MET A 99 23.11 10.86 4.41
N HIS A 100 22.63 9.82 3.73
CA HIS A 100 23.21 9.27 2.51
C HIS A 100 22.18 9.26 1.41
N ASP A 101 22.52 9.78 0.24
CA ASP A 101 21.63 9.72 -0.91
C ASP A 101 21.38 8.26 -1.33
N ILE A 102 20.14 7.95 -1.65
CA ILE A 102 19.80 6.66 -2.25
C ILE A 102 20.47 6.59 -3.62
N PRO A 103 21.27 5.55 -3.90
CA PRO A 103 21.94 5.44 -5.20
C PRO A 103 20.95 5.51 -6.36
N ALA A 104 21.32 6.18 -7.43
CA ALA A 104 20.53 6.17 -8.66
C ALA A 104 20.50 4.78 -9.31
N ASP A 105 19.50 4.56 -10.17
CA ASP A 105 19.35 3.34 -10.95
C ASP A 105 19.22 2.06 -10.11
N LEU A 106 18.26 2.07 -9.20
CA LEU A 106 17.85 0.89 -8.43
C LEU A 106 16.56 0.28 -9.00
N LEU A 107 16.37 -0.99 -8.74
CA LEU A 107 15.09 -1.66 -8.84
C LEU A 107 14.68 -2.13 -7.44
N LEU A 108 13.85 -1.35 -6.76
CA LEU A 108 13.43 -1.60 -5.36
C LEU A 108 14.61 -1.94 -4.41
N GLY A 109 15.67 -1.15 -4.50
CA GLY A 109 16.87 -1.33 -3.68
C GLY A 109 17.92 -2.28 -4.27
N VAL A 110 17.60 -3.06 -5.30
CA VAL A 110 18.60 -3.89 -6.00
C VAL A 110 19.39 -2.99 -6.96
N PRO A 111 20.75 -2.97 -6.87
CA PRO A 111 21.57 -2.20 -7.78
C PRO A 111 21.39 -2.64 -9.24
N ALA A 112 21.12 -1.69 -10.14
CA ALA A 112 21.01 -1.94 -11.57
C ALA A 112 22.20 -1.40 -12.35
N LYS A 113 23.04 -0.53 -11.74
CA LYS A 113 24.29 -0.03 -12.30
C LYS A 113 25.41 -0.04 -11.27
N ALA A 114 26.46 -0.79 -11.55
CA ALA A 114 27.61 -0.94 -10.66
C ALA A 114 28.31 0.39 -10.32
N ARG A 115 28.37 1.36 -11.28
CA ARG A 115 29.04 2.65 -11.07
C ARG A 115 28.35 3.53 -10.03
N ALA A 116 27.01 3.61 -10.08
CA ALA A 116 26.23 4.39 -9.11
C ALA A 116 26.36 3.79 -7.70
N PHE A 117 26.28 2.47 -7.60
CA PHE A 117 26.47 1.74 -6.35
C PHE A 117 27.87 1.91 -5.78
N ALA A 118 28.93 1.80 -6.60
CA ALA A 118 30.32 1.97 -6.15
C ALA A 118 30.60 3.38 -5.58
N ARG A 119 29.92 4.42 -6.08
CA ARG A 119 30.08 5.80 -5.61
C ARG A 119 29.30 6.12 -4.35
N SER A 120 28.33 5.28 -3.97
CA SER A 120 27.50 5.52 -2.79
C SER A 120 28.34 5.53 -1.50
N THR A 121 28.06 6.48 -0.61
CA THR A 121 28.67 6.58 0.72
C THR A 121 27.95 5.71 1.76
N LEU A 122 26.81 5.12 1.40
CA LEU A 122 26.00 4.28 2.29
C LEU A 122 26.67 2.94 2.64
N PHE A 123 27.57 2.46 1.80
CA PHE A 123 28.18 1.13 1.93
C PHE A 123 29.67 1.20 2.23
N SER A 124 30.14 0.28 3.08
CA SER A 124 31.56 0.08 3.32
C SER A 124 32.27 -0.46 2.05
N PRO A 125 33.61 -0.34 1.95
CA PRO A 125 34.37 -0.99 0.88
C PRO A 125 34.09 -2.48 0.81
N TYR A 126 33.99 -3.16 1.97
CA TYR A 126 33.66 -4.58 2.04
C TYR A 126 32.26 -4.88 1.47
N GLY A 127 31.24 -4.09 1.86
CA GLY A 127 29.88 -4.25 1.34
C GLY A 127 29.82 -4.07 -0.19
N LYS A 128 30.58 -3.13 -0.74
CA LYS A 128 30.67 -2.91 -2.19
C LYS A 128 31.29 -4.11 -2.90
N VAL A 129 32.41 -4.64 -2.40
CA VAL A 129 33.07 -5.83 -2.96
C VAL A 129 32.13 -7.04 -2.84
N ARG A 130 31.50 -7.25 -1.67
CA ARG A 130 30.55 -8.36 -1.45
C ARG A 130 29.38 -8.33 -2.45
N ALA A 131 28.85 -7.15 -2.73
CA ALA A 131 27.77 -6.99 -3.72
C ALA A 131 28.27 -7.19 -5.16
N ALA A 132 29.48 -6.75 -5.48
CA ALA A 132 30.07 -6.88 -6.82
C ALA A 132 30.33 -8.33 -7.25
N VAL A 133 30.53 -9.26 -6.31
CA VAL A 133 30.70 -10.69 -6.63
C VAL A 133 29.38 -11.43 -6.90
N GLU A 134 28.24 -10.76 -6.78
CA GLU A 134 26.91 -11.35 -6.99
C GLU A 134 26.78 -12.12 -8.30
N PRO A 135 27.27 -11.65 -9.47
CA PRO A 135 27.15 -12.40 -10.73
C PRO A 135 27.92 -13.72 -10.76
N LEU A 136 28.91 -13.89 -9.87
CA LEU A 136 29.70 -15.10 -9.76
C LEU A 136 29.09 -16.16 -8.84
N LEU A 137 28.10 -15.79 -8.06
CA LEU A 137 27.44 -16.71 -7.13
C LEU A 137 26.57 -17.72 -7.88
N PRO A 138 26.45 -18.95 -7.36
CA PRO A 138 25.53 -19.93 -7.91
C PRO A 138 24.09 -19.43 -7.80
N ARG A 139 23.23 -19.94 -8.68
CA ARG A 139 21.80 -19.63 -8.62
C ARG A 139 21.23 -20.06 -7.27
N THR A 140 20.40 -19.20 -6.68
CA THR A 140 19.70 -19.48 -5.43
C THR A 140 18.26 -19.89 -5.76
N THR A 141 17.81 -21.01 -5.21
CA THR A 141 16.45 -21.53 -5.37
C THR A 141 15.57 -21.19 -4.16
N ASP A 142 16.18 -20.92 -3.00
CA ASP A 142 15.50 -20.48 -1.79
C ASP A 142 15.23 -18.98 -1.90
N ASN A 143 14.00 -18.63 -2.22
CA ASN A 143 13.52 -17.28 -2.48
C ASN A 143 12.23 -16.94 -1.72
N ASP A 144 11.97 -17.59 -0.60
CA ASP A 144 10.72 -17.42 0.15
C ASP A 144 10.58 -16.00 0.71
N SER A 145 11.65 -15.45 1.31
CA SER A 145 11.65 -14.08 1.83
C SER A 145 12.64 -13.17 1.11
N ILE A 146 12.29 -11.88 1.03
CA ILE A 146 13.14 -10.86 0.39
C ILE A 146 14.46 -10.73 1.13
N GLY A 147 14.42 -10.62 2.47
CA GLY A 147 15.61 -10.38 3.28
C GLY A 147 16.61 -11.52 3.18
N HIS A 148 16.15 -12.76 3.31
CA HIS A 148 17.01 -13.94 3.19
C HIS A 148 17.68 -14.00 1.80
N PHE A 149 16.88 -13.84 0.74
CA PHE A 149 17.37 -13.90 -0.63
C PHE A 149 18.40 -12.78 -0.92
N VAL A 150 18.07 -11.52 -0.57
CA VAL A 150 18.96 -10.38 -0.84
C VAL A 150 20.26 -10.46 -0.06
N ARG A 151 20.22 -10.87 1.23
CA ARG A 151 21.46 -11.08 2.02
C ARG A 151 22.37 -12.14 1.39
N ARG A 152 21.78 -13.22 0.92
CA ARG A 152 22.53 -14.30 0.26
C ARG A 152 23.18 -13.84 -1.04
N ARG A 153 22.49 -13.00 -1.84
CA ARG A 153 22.97 -12.49 -3.13
C ARG A 153 23.93 -11.32 -2.97
N PHE A 154 23.54 -10.28 -2.26
CA PHE A 154 24.26 -9.00 -2.20
C PHE A 154 25.01 -8.77 -0.88
N GLY A 155 24.73 -9.55 0.14
CA GLY A 155 25.29 -9.37 1.47
C GLY A 155 24.42 -8.53 2.40
N ARG A 156 24.85 -8.46 3.65
CA ARG A 156 24.09 -7.86 4.76
C ARG A 156 23.86 -6.37 4.56
N GLU A 157 24.88 -5.60 4.17
CA GLU A 157 24.76 -4.14 4.07
C GLU A 157 23.75 -3.71 3.01
N VAL A 158 23.71 -4.36 1.85
CA VAL A 158 22.72 -4.04 0.80
C VAL A 158 21.31 -4.35 1.28
N HIS A 159 21.13 -5.48 1.95
CA HIS A 159 19.82 -5.80 2.53
C HIS A 159 19.42 -4.78 3.58
N GLU A 160 20.19 -4.61 4.64
CA GLU A 160 19.82 -3.83 5.82
C GLU A 160 19.74 -2.33 5.54
N ARG A 161 20.68 -1.78 4.72
CA ARG A 161 20.76 -0.33 4.50
C ARG A 161 20.00 0.17 3.29
N LEU A 162 19.56 -0.72 2.39
CA LEU A 162 18.92 -0.28 1.15
C LEU A 162 17.62 -1.02 0.85
N VAL A 163 17.64 -2.36 0.73
CA VAL A 163 16.44 -3.09 0.30
C VAL A 163 15.38 -3.10 1.41
N ASP A 164 15.75 -3.41 2.65
CA ASP A 164 14.82 -3.43 3.77
C ASP A 164 14.19 -2.05 4.03
N PRO A 165 14.92 -0.92 4.12
CA PRO A 165 14.30 0.38 4.29
C PRO A 165 13.36 0.76 3.14
N LEU A 166 13.71 0.46 1.88
CA LEU A 166 12.88 0.78 0.73
C LEU A 166 11.60 -0.07 0.66
N VAL A 167 11.74 -1.40 0.76
CA VAL A 167 10.59 -2.31 0.72
C VAL A 167 9.79 -2.21 2.01
N GLY A 168 10.47 -2.19 3.15
CA GLY A 168 9.84 -2.07 4.47
C GLY A 168 9.00 -0.80 4.63
N SER A 169 9.45 0.34 4.09
CA SER A 169 8.66 1.59 4.14
C SER A 169 7.41 1.55 3.26
N ILE A 170 7.43 0.80 2.15
CA ILE A 170 6.27 0.66 1.25
C ILE A 170 5.20 -0.23 1.88
N TYR A 171 5.61 -1.32 2.52
CA TYR A 171 4.72 -2.37 3.00
C TYR A 171 4.57 -2.42 4.52
N ALA A 172 5.23 -1.52 5.26
CA ALA A 172 5.41 -1.58 6.71
C ALA A 172 5.91 -2.98 7.15
N ALA A 173 6.77 -3.59 6.35
CA ALA A 173 7.13 -5.00 6.46
C ALA A 173 8.51 -5.21 7.08
N ASP A 174 8.68 -6.35 7.75
CA ASP A 174 9.98 -6.95 7.98
C ASP A 174 10.34 -7.84 6.78
N THR A 175 11.33 -7.42 5.99
CA THR A 175 11.69 -8.15 4.75
C THR A 175 12.24 -9.55 5.01
N ASP A 176 12.65 -9.85 6.23
CA ASP A 176 13.08 -11.20 6.63
C ASP A 176 11.93 -12.22 6.66
N SER A 177 10.72 -11.73 6.84
CA SER A 177 9.51 -12.54 6.89
C SER A 177 8.49 -12.18 5.80
N PHE A 178 8.81 -11.22 4.90
CA PHE A 178 7.94 -10.80 3.82
C PHE A 178 8.25 -11.56 2.53
N SER A 179 7.22 -12.11 1.89
CA SER A 179 7.36 -12.96 0.70
C SER A 179 8.00 -12.24 -0.48
N MET A 180 8.93 -12.90 -1.14
CA MET A 180 9.50 -12.45 -2.41
C MET A 180 8.43 -12.35 -3.51
N GLU A 181 7.46 -13.26 -3.53
CA GLU A 181 6.37 -13.28 -4.52
C GLU A 181 5.46 -12.04 -4.41
N ALA A 182 5.38 -11.45 -3.22
CA ALA A 182 4.58 -10.24 -2.98
C ALA A 182 5.11 -8.99 -3.69
N VAL A 183 6.35 -9.05 -4.19
CA VAL A 183 7.01 -7.94 -4.90
C VAL A 183 7.42 -8.41 -6.31
N PRO A 184 6.48 -8.38 -7.29
CA PRO A 184 6.70 -8.98 -8.61
C PRO A 184 7.95 -8.50 -9.34
N GLN A 185 8.35 -7.24 -9.12
CA GLN A 185 9.56 -6.68 -9.72
C GLN A 185 10.84 -7.32 -9.19
N LEU A 186 10.87 -7.71 -7.90
CA LEU A 186 11.99 -8.43 -7.32
C LEU A 186 11.90 -9.93 -7.64
N SER A 187 10.70 -10.50 -7.54
CA SER A 187 10.45 -11.90 -7.84
C SER A 187 10.88 -12.26 -9.26
N ALA A 188 10.60 -11.43 -10.25
CA ALA A 188 11.03 -11.64 -11.63
C ALA A 188 12.56 -11.74 -11.78
N LEU A 189 13.35 -11.10 -10.90
CA LEU A 189 14.80 -11.17 -10.95
C LEU A 189 15.36 -12.50 -10.43
N THR A 190 14.61 -13.24 -9.62
CA THR A 190 15.05 -14.50 -9.02
C THR A 190 15.18 -15.64 -10.04
N ALA A 191 14.47 -15.53 -11.15
CA ALA A 191 14.57 -16.49 -12.27
C ALA A 191 15.93 -16.45 -12.96
N GLU A 192 16.67 -15.34 -12.84
CA GLU A 192 17.92 -15.09 -13.51
C GLU A 192 19.13 -15.54 -12.68
N ARG A 193 20.23 -15.87 -13.35
CA ARG A 193 21.47 -16.24 -12.65
C ARG A 193 22.04 -15.08 -11.82
N SER A 194 21.94 -13.85 -12.31
CA SER A 194 22.40 -12.65 -11.64
C SER A 194 21.28 -11.61 -11.58
N MET A 195 20.90 -11.24 -10.37
CA MET A 195 19.93 -10.15 -10.15
C MET A 195 20.47 -8.79 -10.59
N LEU A 196 21.77 -8.54 -10.40
CA LEU A 196 22.41 -7.29 -10.81
C LEU A 196 22.30 -7.09 -12.32
N LEU A 197 22.61 -8.12 -13.10
CA LEU A 197 22.51 -8.06 -14.55
C LEU A 197 21.05 -8.01 -15.02
N ALA A 198 20.16 -8.76 -14.36
CA ALA A 198 18.72 -8.74 -14.64
C ALA A 198 18.10 -7.38 -14.33
N ALA A 199 18.42 -6.78 -13.19
CA ALA A 199 17.97 -5.44 -12.83
C ALA A 199 18.48 -4.38 -13.83
N GLY A 200 19.71 -4.50 -14.29
CA GLY A 200 20.28 -3.64 -15.34
C GLY A 200 19.50 -3.75 -16.65
N ARG A 201 19.19 -4.97 -17.11
CA ARG A 201 18.35 -5.21 -18.31
C ARG A 201 16.93 -4.67 -18.14
N ALA A 202 16.29 -4.95 -17.01
CA ALA A 202 14.95 -4.48 -16.71
C ALA A 202 14.87 -2.94 -16.71
N ARG A 203 15.86 -2.26 -16.10
CA ARG A 203 15.95 -0.78 -16.11
C ARG A 203 16.19 -0.24 -17.52
N ALA A 204 17.05 -0.86 -18.31
CA ALA A 204 17.29 -0.46 -19.69
C ALA A 204 16.04 -0.63 -20.57
N ALA A 205 15.29 -1.73 -20.40
CA ALA A 205 14.03 -1.96 -21.08
C ALA A 205 12.95 -0.92 -20.67
N ALA A 206 12.83 -0.67 -19.36
CA ALA A 206 11.91 0.36 -18.86
C ALA A 206 12.25 1.76 -19.37
N ALA A 207 13.53 2.11 -19.48
CA ALA A 207 13.97 3.41 -20.00
C ALA A 207 13.63 3.60 -21.50
N LYS A 208 13.63 2.52 -22.30
CA LYS A 208 13.22 2.58 -23.71
C LYS A 208 11.73 2.84 -23.88
N ASN A 209 10.92 2.36 -22.94
CA ASN A 209 9.46 2.43 -22.98
C ASN A 209 8.88 3.60 -22.17
N SER A 210 9.72 4.36 -21.48
CA SER A 210 9.28 5.51 -20.66
C SER A 210 9.73 6.82 -21.30
N GLN A 211 8.86 7.81 -21.27
CA GLN A 211 9.27 9.17 -21.62
C GLN A 211 10.31 9.68 -20.60
N PRO A 212 11.40 10.31 -21.05
CA PRO A 212 12.35 10.94 -20.14
C PRO A 212 11.66 11.91 -19.18
N GLY A 213 11.91 11.76 -17.87
CA GLY A 213 11.29 12.62 -16.86
C GLY A 213 9.87 12.24 -16.46
N ALA A 214 9.27 11.18 -17.03
CA ALA A 214 7.95 10.73 -16.61
C ALA A 214 7.92 10.40 -15.10
N PRO A 215 6.94 10.92 -14.34
CA PRO A 215 6.87 10.71 -12.90
C PRO A 215 6.62 9.24 -12.56
N ILE A 216 7.14 8.81 -11.41
CA ILE A 216 6.89 7.47 -10.85
C ILE A 216 5.57 7.46 -10.08
N PHE A 217 5.29 8.57 -9.38
CA PHE A 217 4.13 8.74 -8.52
C PHE A 217 3.25 9.88 -9.02
N GLY A 218 1.95 9.77 -8.76
CA GLY A 218 0.97 10.81 -8.98
C GLY A 218 -0.04 10.89 -7.86
N THR A 219 -0.60 12.06 -7.64
CA THR A 219 -1.66 12.32 -6.67
C THR A 219 -2.63 13.36 -7.21
N PRO A 220 -3.93 13.30 -6.88
CA PRO A 220 -4.82 14.42 -7.16
C PRO A 220 -4.40 15.67 -6.40
N LEU A 221 -4.49 16.86 -6.99
CA LEU A 221 -4.15 18.13 -6.33
C LEU A 221 -4.90 18.38 -5.01
N ARG A 222 -6.12 17.83 -4.88
CA ARG A 222 -6.93 17.86 -3.66
C ARG A 222 -6.67 16.66 -2.74
N GLY A 223 -5.53 15.98 -2.86
CA GLY A 223 -5.15 14.78 -2.11
C GLY A 223 -5.83 13.51 -2.61
N MET A 224 -5.38 12.39 -2.10
CA MET A 224 -5.88 11.05 -2.47
C MET A 224 -7.36 10.85 -2.11
N GLY A 225 -7.86 11.55 -1.09
CA GLY A 225 -9.29 11.52 -0.72
C GLY A 225 -10.22 11.97 -1.84
N ALA A 226 -9.78 12.86 -2.74
CA ALA A 226 -10.58 13.29 -3.89
C ALA A 226 -10.89 12.13 -4.85
N LEU A 227 -10.00 11.13 -4.96
CA LEU A 227 -10.25 9.92 -5.74
C LEU A 227 -11.40 9.11 -5.12
N ILE A 228 -11.41 8.97 -3.81
CA ILE A 228 -12.46 8.24 -3.07
C ILE A 228 -13.80 8.98 -3.15
N GLU A 229 -13.78 10.30 -2.92
CA GLU A 229 -14.97 11.15 -3.01
C GLU A 229 -15.64 11.03 -4.39
N THR A 230 -14.88 11.25 -5.45
CA THR A 230 -15.39 11.19 -6.82
C THR A 230 -15.87 9.78 -7.19
N LEU A 231 -15.14 8.74 -6.76
CA LEU A 231 -15.50 7.35 -7.00
C LEU A 231 -16.83 7.00 -6.28
N SER A 232 -16.99 7.37 -5.01
CA SER A 232 -18.22 7.09 -4.25
C SER A 232 -19.42 7.82 -4.83
N GLN A 233 -19.27 9.09 -5.22
CA GLN A 233 -20.30 9.87 -5.92
C GLN A 233 -20.70 9.20 -7.23
N ARG A 234 -19.74 8.74 -8.03
CA ARG A 234 -19.99 8.06 -9.30
C ARG A 234 -20.75 6.75 -9.11
N VAL A 235 -20.35 5.94 -8.14
CA VAL A 235 -20.98 4.66 -7.79
C VAL A 235 -22.45 4.88 -7.38
N THR A 236 -22.70 5.87 -6.52
CA THR A 236 -24.06 6.24 -6.09
C THR A 236 -24.90 6.76 -7.26
N ALA A 237 -24.34 7.64 -8.11
CA ALA A 237 -25.03 8.17 -9.28
C ALA A 237 -25.44 7.10 -10.31
N LEU A 238 -24.71 5.98 -10.34
CA LEU A 238 -25.04 4.83 -11.18
C LEU A 238 -26.04 3.86 -10.53
N GLY A 239 -26.53 4.16 -9.32
CA GLY A 239 -27.60 3.41 -8.67
C GLY A 239 -27.16 2.38 -7.63
N ALA A 240 -25.88 2.30 -7.26
CA ALA A 240 -25.48 1.48 -6.13
C ALA A 240 -25.95 2.09 -4.80
N SER A 241 -26.26 1.21 -3.84
CA SER A 241 -26.54 1.60 -2.45
C SER A 241 -25.26 1.49 -1.62
N ILE A 242 -24.77 2.61 -1.08
CA ILE A 242 -23.67 2.62 -0.11
C ILE A 242 -24.26 2.74 1.29
N ILE A 243 -24.03 1.73 2.13
CA ILE A 243 -24.55 1.67 3.51
C ILE A 243 -23.36 1.77 4.46
N LEU A 244 -23.31 2.85 5.21
CA LEU A 244 -22.32 3.12 6.25
C LEU A 244 -22.79 2.56 7.59
N ASN A 245 -21.85 2.39 8.54
CA ASN A 245 -22.12 1.81 9.86
C ASN A 245 -22.78 0.42 9.78
N ALA A 246 -22.48 -0.34 8.69
CA ALA A 246 -23.02 -1.65 8.41
C ALA A 246 -21.94 -2.72 8.56
N ARG A 247 -21.54 -3.00 9.79
CA ARG A 247 -20.57 -4.06 10.10
C ARG A 247 -21.20 -5.43 9.83
N VAL A 248 -20.55 -6.22 8.99
CA VAL A 248 -20.95 -7.61 8.73
C VAL A 248 -20.42 -8.50 9.85
N HIS A 249 -21.31 -9.29 10.47
CA HIS A 249 -20.98 -10.23 11.55
C HIS A 249 -20.97 -11.67 11.09
N SER A 250 -21.94 -12.04 10.25
CA SER A 250 -22.08 -13.40 9.74
C SER A 250 -22.67 -13.40 8.33
N VAL A 251 -22.44 -14.49 7.61
CA VAL A 251 -23.03 -14.75 6.30
C VAL A 251 -23.56 -16.16 6.27
N THR A 252 -24.85 -16.29 5.98
CA THR A 252 -25.47 -17.63 5.82
C THR A 252 -25.82 -17.88 4.36
N LYS A 253 -25.94 -19.15 3.98
CA LYS A 253 -26.27 -19.57 2.62
C LYS A 253 -27.45 -20.52 2.62
N SER A 254 -28.45 -20.26 1.77
CA SER A 254 -29.60 -21.14 1.54
C SER A 254 -29.78 -21.33 0.04
N GLY A 255 -29.55 -22.54 -0.45
CA GLY A 255 -29.51 -22.80 -1.89
C GLY A 255 -28.42 -22.02 -2.61
N HIS A 256 -28.80 -21.18 -3.55
CA HIS A 256 -27.89 -20.27 -4.28
C HIS A 256 -27.82 -18.86 -3.68
N GLN A 257 -28.60 -18.57 -2.65
CA GLN A 257 -28.74 -17.24 -2.07
C GLN A 257 -27.95 -17.09 -0.78
N TYR A 258 -27.36 -15.92 -0.59
CA TYR A 258 -26.66 -15.50 0.63
C TYR A 258 -27.51 -14.52 1.42
N THR A 259 -27.45 -14.62 2.74
CA THR A 259 -27.95 -13.60 3.66
C THR A 259 -26.78 -13.04 4.46
N ILE A 260 -26.55 -11.74 4.37
CA ILE A 260 -25.48 -11.01 5.03
C ILE A 260 -26.08 -10.28 6.24
N HIS A 261 -25.67 -10.69 7.44
CA HIS A 261 -26.16 -10.14 8.70
C HIS A 261 -25.29 -8.98 9.19
N THR A 262 -25.90 -7.85 9.50
CA THR A 262 -25.22 -6.63 9.97
C THR A 262 -25.81 -6.12 11.28
N ASP A 263 -25.21 -5.10 11.89
CA ASP A 263 -25.75 -4.42 13.09
C ASP A 263 -27.17 -3.86 12.89
N GLY A 264 -27.52 -3.47 11.63
CA GLY A 264 -28.79 -2.80 11.34
C GLY A 264 -29.86 -3.73 10.79
N LYS A 265 -29.59 -4.36 9.66
CA LYS A 265 -30.52 -5.24 8.96
C LYS A 265 -29.79 -6.28 8.14
N ASP A 266 -30.52 -7.27 7.67
CA ASP A 266 -30.00 -8.32 6.78
C ASP A 266 -30.09 -7.86 5.31
N TYR A 267 -29.14 -8.36 4.50
CA TYR A 267 -29.08 -8.13 3.07
C TYR A 267 -29.02 -9.47 2.34
N GLU A 268 -29.78 -9.60 1.28
CA GLU A 268 -29.77 -10.77 0.43
C GLU A 268 -28.87 -10.54 -0.79
N ALA A 269 -28.14 -11.58 -1.21
CA ALA A 269 -27.27 -11.53 -2.37
C ALA A 269 -27.22 -12.85 -3.12
N ASP A 270 -27.04 -12.76 -4.44
CA ASP A 270 -26.76 -13.89 -5.32
C ASP A 270 -25.24 -14.12 -5.44
N ALA A 271 -24.43 -13.06 -5.21
CA ALA A 271 -22.96 -13.13 -5.14
C ALA A 271 -22.42 -12.10 -4.14
N ILE A 272 -21.23 -12.36 -3.61
CA ILE A 272 -20.55 -11.51 -2.62
C ILE A 272 -19.14 -11.19 -3.08
N VAL A 273 -18.74 -9.90 -3.01
CA VAL A 273 -17.36 -9.48 -3.15
C VAL A 273 -16.82 -9.05 -1.79
N VAL A 274 -15.83 -9.77 -1.29
CA VAL A 274 -15.16 -9.48 -0.03
C VAL A 274 -14.01 -8.52 -0.29
N ALA A 275 -14.23 -7.23 0.01
CA ALA A 275 -13.25 -6.15 -0.16
C ALA A 275 -12.73 -5.60 1.18
N SER A 276 -13.11 -6.24 2.29
CA SER A 276 -12.63 -5.96 3.64
C SER A 276 -11.30 -6.66 3.94
N PRO A 277 -10.50 -6.15 4.91
CA PRO A 277 -9.28 -6.81 5.34
C PRO A 277 -9.54 -8.25 5.84
N ALA A 278 -8.61 -9.16 5.57
CA ALA A 278 -8.75 -10.60 5.87
C ALA A 278 -9.14 -10.87 7.34
N ARG A 279 -8.54 -10.14 8.30
CA ARG A 279 -8.89 -10.27 9.72
C ARG A 279 -10.35 -9.97 10.05
N HIS A 280 -10.99 -9.09 9.28
CA HIS A 280 -12.41 -8.77 9.44
C HIS A 280 -13.31 -9.71 8.63
N SER A 281 -12.75 -10.32 7.59
CA SER A 281 -13.48 -11.26 6.74
C SER A 281 -13.49 -12.69 7.31
N ALA A 282 -12.45 -13.07 8.02
CA ALA A 282 -12.30 -14.40 8.59
C ALA A 282 -13.49 -14.85 9.47
N PRO A 283 -14.05 -14.00 10.38
CA PRO A 283 -15.16 -14.41 11.22
C PRO A 283 -16.40 -14.82 10.41
N PHE A 284 -16.89 -13.97 9.52
CA PHE A 284 -18.10 -14.24 8.77
C PHE A 284 -17.91 -15.26 7.63
N LEU A 285 -16.69 -15.42 7.12
CA LEU A 285 -16.39 -16.49 6.13
C LEU A 285 -16.31 -17.87 6.79
N ARG A 286 -15.99 -17.94 8.09
CA ARG A 286 -16.01 -19.20 8.85
C ARG A 286 -17.38 -19.86 8.87
N ASP A 287 -18.46 -19.08 8.81
CA ASP A 287 -19.82 -19.58 8.75
C ASP A 287 -20.11 -20.29 7.43
N LEU A 288 -19.51 -19.84 6.33
CA LEU A 288 -19.62 -20.46 5.01
C LEU A 288 -18.65 -21.63 4.83
N ASP A 289 -17.43 -21.47 5.35
CA ASP A 289 -16.35 -22.46 5.26
C ASP A 289 -15.38 -22.27 6.43
N THR A 290 -15.44 -23.20 7.38
CA THR A 290 -14.60 -23.19 8.58
C THR A 290 -13.10 -23.19 8.24
N HIS A 291 -12.69 -23.96 7.21
CA HIS A 291 -11.29 -24.06 6.80
C HIS A 291 -10.80 -22.73 6.21
N ALA A 292 -11.54 -22.17 5.27
CA ALA A 292 -11.21 -20.86 4.68
C ALA A 292 -11.14 -19.75 5.74
N GLY A 293 -12.09 -19.71 6.67
CA GLY A 293 -12.10 -18.73 7.77
C GLY A 293 -10.90 -18.88 8.70
N GLN A 294 -10.46 -20.11 9.01
CA GLN A 294 -9.25 -20.34 9.81
C GLN A 294 -7.99 -19.88 9.10
N LEU A 295 -7.81 -20.22 7.83
CA LEU A 295 -6.65 -19.76 7.05
C LEU A 295 -6.53 -18.23 7.00
N LEU A 296 -7.67 -17.53 6.81
CA LEU A 296 -7.70 -16.06 6.78
C LEU A 296 -7.44 -15.42 8.16
N ALA A 297 -7.84 -16.07 9.25
CA ALA A 297 -7.63 -15.58 10.61
C ALA A 297 -6.14 -15.50 10.99
N ASP A 298 -5.32 -16.38 10.41
CA ASP A 298 -3.87 -16.43 10.65
C ASP A 298 -3.08 -15.34 9.91
N TRP A 299 -3.74 -14.53 9.07
CA TRP A 299 -3.04 -13.49 8.31
C TRP A 299 -2.71 -12.29 9.19
N THR A 300 -1.42 -12.02 9.28
CA THR A 300 -0.89 -10.94 10.10
C THR A 300 -0.99 -9.59 9.39
N HIS A 301 -1.15 -8.53 10.19
CA HIS A 301 -1.19 -7.15 9.73
C HIS A 301 -0.30 -6.32 10.63
N ALA A 302 0.48 -5.40 10.04
CA ALA A 302 1.25 -4.43 10.79
C ALA A 302 0.43 -3.16 11.05
N SER A 303 0.71 -2.52 12.16
CA SER A 303 0.18 -1.21 12.54
C SER A 303 1.22 -0.13 12.30
N VAL A 304 0.77 1.05 11.88
CA VAL A 304 1.61 2.22 11.63
C VAL A 304 0.97 3.45 12.25
N VAL A 305 1.78 4.32 12.83
CA VAL A 305 1.40 5.68 13.21
C VAL A 305 2.11 6.66 12.30
N LEU A 306 1.34 7.55 11.68
CA LEU A 306 1.85 8.67 10.89
C LEU A 306 1.61 9.98 11.63
N ILE A 307 2.70 10.65 12.00
CA ILE A 307 2.66 11.96 12.65
C ILE A 307 2.95 13.02 11.60
N THR A 308 1.96 13.86 11.32
CA THR A 308 2.13 15.02 10.43
C THR A 308 2.41 16.24 11.29
N LEU A 309 3.50 16.93 10.98
CA LEU A 309 4.00 18.11 11.69
C LEU A 309 4.04 19.30 10.75
N ALA A 310 3.68 20.48 11.25
CA ALA A 310 4.03 21.75 10.61
C ALA A 310 5.14 22.42 11.42
N ILE A 311 6.32 22.53 10.83
CA ILE A 311 7.52 23.10 11.44
C ILE A 311 7.68 24.54 10.95
N PRO A 312 7.85 25.55 11.83
CA PRO A 312 8.12 26.91 11.42
C PRO A 312 9.32 26.99 10.46
N ALA A 313 9.21 27.80 9.42
CA ALA A 313 10.28 27.99 8.43
C ALA A 313 11.62 28.36 9.06
N THR A 314 11.60 29.13 10.15
CA THR A 314 12.80 29.58 10.90
C THR A 314 13.56 28.44 11.60
N GLN A 315 12.91 27.31 11.84
CA GLN A 315 13.52 26.14 12.48
C GLN A 315 13.98 25.10 11.46
N TRP A 316 13.52 25.20 10.21
CA TRP A 316 13.85 24.20 9.20
C TRP A 316 15.24 24.43 8.61
N PRO A 317 16.16 23.43 8.67
CA PRO A 317 17.52 23.59 8.13
C PRO A 317 17.50 23.76 6.61
N ALA A 318 18.08 24.87 6.12
CA ALA A 318 18.06 25.22 4.69
C ALA A 318 18.74 24.18 3.78
N HIS A 319 19.67 23.38 4.33
CA HIS A 319 20.34 22.31 3.58
C HIS A 319 19.48 21.06 3.36
N LEU A 320 18.36 20.92 4.07
CA LEU A 320 17.45 19.78 3.93
C LEU A 320 16.48 20.00 2.74
N THR A 321 16.98 19.85 1.54
CA THR A 321 16.24 20.05 0.28
C THR A 321 15.63 18.76 -0.31
N GLY A 322 15.96 17.59 0.24
CA GLY A 322 15.44 16.28 -0.18
C GLY A 322 13.97 16.11 0.13
N SER A 323 13.39 15.00 -0.34
CA SER A 323 11.98 14.60 -0.09
C SER A 323 11.78 13.84 1.21
N GLY A 324 12.86 13.52 1.93
CA GLY A 324 12.83 12.78 3.18
C GLY A 324 13.90 11.70 3.27
N TYR A 325 13.81 10.90 4.33
CA TYR A 325 14.75 9.82 4.57
C TYR A 325 14.09 8.56 5.13
N LEU A 326 14.75 7.42 4.91
CA LEU A 326 14.42 6.12 5.48
C LEU A 326 15.45 5.78 6.55
N VAL A 327 15.03 5.06 7.58
CA VAL A 327 15.93 4.58 8.64
C VAL A 327 16.07 3.07 8.51
N PRO A 328 17.30 2.54 8.32
CA PRO A 328 17.56 1.12 8.30
C PRO A 328 17.17 0.42 9.60
N LYS A 329 16.65 -0.80 9.53
CA LYS A 329 16.19 -1.56 10.69
C LYS A 329 17.20 -1.60 11.86
N PRO A 330 18.51 -1.80 11.65
CA PRO A 330 19.49 -1.77 12.74
C PRO A 330 19.66 -0.40 13.42
N ASP A 331 19.30 0.69 12.74
CA ASP A 331 19.42 2.05 13.24
C ASP A 331 18.09 2.59 13.79
N GLN A 332 16.98 1.87 13.58
CA GLN A 332 15.65 2.26 14.06
C GLN A 332 15.58 2.20 15.58
N ARG A 333 15.07 3.27 16.17
CA ARG A 333 14.51 3.28 17.52
C ARG A 333 13.00 3.20 17.43
N TRP A 334 12.37 4.26 16.94
CA TRP A 334 10.91 4.37 16.75
C TRP A 334 10.53 4.85 15.34
N VAL A 335 11.28 5.85 14.83
CA VAL A 335 11.05 6.39 13.50
C VAL A 335 11.60 5.43 12.43
N THR A 336 10.74 5.05 11.49
CA THR A 336 11.09 4.19 10.35
C THR A 336 11.39 5.01 9.10
N ALA A 337 10.75 6.18 8.97
CA ALA A 337 10.94 7.12 7.86
C ALA A 337 10.44 8.52 8.23
N ALA A 338 10.98 9.54 7.57
CA ALA A 338 10.39 10.88 7.57
C ALA A 338 10.30 11.41 6.13
N SER A 339 9.14 11.92 5.75
CA SER A 339 8.88 12.55 4.45
C SER A 339 8.78 14.07 4.63
N PHE A 340 9.57 14.81 3.89
CA PHE A 340 9.52 16.28 3.85
C PHE A 340 8.46 16.70 2.84
N GLY A 341 7.21 16.70 3.29
CA GLY A 341 6.03 16.85 2.45
C GLY A 341 6.04 18.10 1.59
N SER A 342 6.43 19.26 2.15
CA SER A 342 6.52 20.52 1.39
C SER A 342 7.63 20.52 0.34
N ASN A 343 8.68 19.71 0.52
CA ASN A 343 9.71 19.51 -0.51
C ASN A 343 9.24 18.50 -1.58
N LYS A 344 8.50 17.46 -1.17
CA LYS A 344 8.00 16.42 -2.05
C LYS A 344 6.84 16.89 -2.93
N TRP A 345 5.91 17.68 -2.35
CA TRP A 345 4.67 18.11 -2.99
C TRP A 345 4.55 19.63 -3.02
N ALA A 346 4.48 20.24 -4.20
CA ALA A 346 4.36 21.68 -4.33
C ALA A 346 3.06 22.24 -3.69
N HIS A 347 1.96 21.46 -3.72
CA HIS A 347 0.68 21.83 -3.14
C HIS A 347 0.61 21.64 -1.60
N TRP A 348 1.66 21.08 -0.97
CA TRP A 348 1.78 21.00 0.50
C TRP A 348 2.69 22.08 1.07
N ARG A 349 2.73 23.26 0.47
CA ARG A 349 3.47 24.42 0.94
C ARG A 349 2.51 25.42 1.58
N PRO A 350 2.47 25.52 2.94
CA PRO A 350 1.66 26.51 3.62
C PRO A 350 2.08 27.95 3.27
N ALA A 351 1.13 28.89 3.29
CA ALA A 351 1.38 30.29 2.95
C ALA A 351 2.33 31.01 3.92
N ASP A 352 2.41 30.54 5.16
CA ASP A 352 3.34 31.04 6.19
C ASP A 352 4.78 30.51 6.04
N GLY A 353 5.03 29.68 5.03
CA GLY A 353 6.32 29.05 4.77
C GLY A 353 6.66 27.88 5.69
N SER A 354 5.76 27.44 6.56
CA SER A 354 5.99 26.27 7.40
C SER A 354 6.27 25.02 6.56
N MET A 355 7.11 24.13 7.08
CA MET A 355 7.45 22.86 6.47
C MET A 355 6.51 21.77 6.97
N ILE A 356 5.76 21.14 6.08
CA ILE A 356 4.99 19.93 6.38
C ILE A 356 5.91 18.73 6.34
N VAL A 357 5.99 18.01 7.45
CA VAL A 357 6.79 16.79 7.59
C VAL A 357 5.89 15.67 8.07
N ARG A 358 6.00 14.49 7.48
CA ARG A 358 5.33 13.26 7.95
C ARG A 358 6.36 12.29 8.48
N VAL A 359 6.19 11.87 9.73
CA VAL A 359 7.06 10.92 10.43
C VAL A 359 6.31 9.61 10.59
N SER A 360 6.91 8.51 10.17
CA SER A 360 6.35 7.17 10.26
C SER A 360 6.96 6.40 11.42
N LEU A 361 6.11 5.83 12.27
CA LEU A 361 6.48 4.94 13.38
C LEU A 361 5.70 3.63 13.24
N GLY A 362 6.34 2.54 13.64
CA GLY A 362 5.72 1.21 13.58
C GLY A 362 5.91 0.51 12.23
N ARG A 363 6.00 -0.78 12.30
CA ARG A 363 6.09 -1.74 11.18
C ARG A 363 5.90 -3.15 11.74
N ASP A 364 5.90 -4.13 10.89
CA ASP A 364 5.98 -5.54 11.32
C ASP A 364 7.19 -5.75 12.24
N GLY A 365 6.93 -6.27 13.44
CA GLY A 365 7.93 -6.46 14.50
C GLY A 365 8.27 -5.22 15.32
N LEU A 366 7.65 -4.05 15.06
CA LEU A 366 7.79 -2.83 15.86
C LEU A 366 6.41 -2.25 16.16
N ASP A 367 5.80 -2.68 17.25
CA ASP A 367 4.50 -2.16 17.69
C ASP A 367 4.64 -0.85 18.46
N VAL A 368 3.84 0.15 18.07
CA VAL A 368 3.79 1.48 18.67
C VAL A 368 2.37 1.89 19.11
N MET A 369 1.38 1.00 18.91
CA MET A 369 -0.02 1.32 19.14
C MET A 369 -0.39 1.48 20.60
N HIS A 370 0.42 0.93 21.50
CA HIS A 370 0.24 1.00 22.94
C HIS A 370 0.66 2.34 23.56
N PHE A 371 1.39 3.20 22.81
CA PHE A 371 1.74 4.54 23.28
C PHE A 371 0.60 5.54 23.10
N ASP A 372 0.45 6.48 24.03
CA ASP A 372 -0.42 7.65 23.87
C ASP A 372 0.17 8.67 22.85
N ASP A 373 -0.59 9.70 22.53
CA ASP A 373 -0.20 10.68 21.51
C ASP A 373 1.00 11.53 21.94
N ASP A 374 1.07 11.93 23.22
CA ASP A 374 2.20 12.71 23.76
C ASP A 374 3.50 11.90 23.71
N LYS A 375 3.42 10.62 24.09
CA LYS A 375 4.57 9.73 24.02
C LYS A 375 5.04 9.51 22.58
N LEU A 376 4.12 9.28 21.65
CA LEU A 376 4.44 9.11 20.22
C LEU A 376 5.12 10.36 19.65
N LEU A 377 4.60 11.55 19.95
CA LEU A 377 5.18 12.82 19.51
C LEU A 377 6.60 13.00 20.06
N ASN A 378 6.77 12.78 21.37
CA ASN A 378 8.07 12.91 22.02
C ASN A 378 9.12 11.93 21.46
N LEU A 379 8.73 10.69 21.18
CA LEU A 379 9.60 9.68 20.55
C LEU A 379 10.00 10.11 19.12
N ALA A 380 9.03 10.59 18.33
CA ALA A 380 9.28 11.07 16.97
C ALA A 380 10.25 12.28 16.97
N LEU A 381 10.01 13.26 17.82
CA LEU A 381 10.87 14.47 17.89
C LEU A 381 12.27 14.13 18.40
N ALA A 382 12.41 13.22 19.38
CA ALA A 382 13.71 12.77 19.86
C ALA A 382 14.54 12.07 18.77
N ASP A 383 13.91 11.18 17.98
CA ASP A 383 14.58 10.53 16.87
C ASP A 383 14.89 11.53 15.74
N MET A 384 13.98 12.45 15.41
CA MET A 384 14.24 13.50 14.44
C MET A 384 15.41 14.40 14.87
N LYS A 385 15.51 14.74 16.16
CA LYS A 385 16.65 15.48 16.70
C LYS A 385 17.96 14.72 16.49
N LEU A 386 17.97 13.42 16.73
CA LEU A 386 19.13 12.57 16.46
C LEU A 386 19.48 12.55 14.97
N HIS A 387 18.47 12.43 14.10
CA HIS A 387 18.68 12.26 12.66
C HIS A 387 19.06 13.57 11.94
N LEU A 388 18.48 14.69 12.37
CA LEU A 388 18.64 15.99 11.68
C LEU A 388 19.60 16.93 12.40
N GLY A 389 19.97 16.64 13.65
CA GLY A 389 20.85 17.50 14.45
C GLY A 389 20.18 18.78 14.95
N VAL A 390 18.85 18.91 14.86
CA VAL A 390 18.09 20.10 15.26
C VAL A 390 16.93 19.75 16.18
N ASP A 391 16.60 20.66 17.08
CA ASP A 391 15.46 20.54 17.99
C ASP A 391 14.26 21.23 17.35
N LEU A 392 13.27 20.46 16.92
CA LEU A 392 12.12 20.97 16.19
C LEU A 392 10.93 21.13 17.13
N GLN A 393 10.25 22.29 17.04
CA GLN A 393 9.04 22.60 17.79
C GLN A 393 7.89 22.82 16.80
N PRO A 394 7.05 21.84 16.53
CA PRO A 394 5.96 21.97 15.57
C PRO A 394 4.85 22.90 16.08
N ASN A 395 4.31 23.76 15.20
CA ASN A 395 3.14 24.59 15.51
C ASN A 395 1.84 23.80 15.41
N HIS A 396 1.80 22.79 14.55
CA HIS A 396 0.63 21.89 14.40
C HIS A 396 1.11 20.44 14.35
N VAL A 397 0.33 19.59 14.99
CA VAL A 397 0.55 18.14 15.06
C VAL A 397 -0.76 17.42 14.72
N ARG A 398 -0.67 16.39 13.88
CA ARG A 398 -1.75 15.44 13.64
C ARG A 398 -1.20 14.02 13.73
N ILE A 399 -1.81 13.20 14.57
CA ILE A 399 -1.43 11.80 14.76
C ILE A 399 -2.50 10.92 14.14
N SER A 400 -2.15 10.20 13.09
CA SER A 400 -3.02 9.26 12.39
C SER A 400 -2.61 7.83 12.72
N ARG A 401 -3.49 7.10 13.44
CA ARG A 401 -3.26 5.71 13.85
C ARG A 401 -3.89 4.74 12.86
N TRP A 402 -3.08 3.89 12.29
CA TRP A 402 -3.48 2.90 11.29
C TRP A 402 -3.28 1.50 11.86
N ALA A 403 -4.16 1.12 12.80
CA ALA A 403 -4.12 -0.18 13.46
C ALA A 403 -4.34 -1.29 12.43
N GLU A 404 -3.44 -2.28 12.42
CA GLU A 404 -3.51 -3.49 11.60
C GLU A 404 -3.90 -3.22 10.12
N SER A 405 -3.36 -2.13 9.54
CA SER A 405 -3.77 -1.65 8.22
C SER A 405 -2.88 -2.13 7.07
N PHE A 406 -1.73 -2.72 7.39
CA PHE A 406 -0.77 -3.22 6.41
C PHE A 406 -0.70 -4.74 6.45
N PRO A 407 -1.35 -5.45 5.52
CA PRO A 407 -1.27 -6.91 5.43
C PRO A 407 0.17 -7.37 5.22
N GLN A 408 0.58 -8.39 5.96
CA GLN A 408 1.92 -8.93 5.89
C GLN A 408 1.91 -10.22 5.07
N TYR A 409 2.35 -10.13 3.83
CA TYR A 409 2.42 -11.29 2.93
C TYR A 409 3.61 -12.17 3.31
N ARG A 410 3.33 -13.16 4.15
CA ARG A 410 4.31 -14.18 4.54
C ARG A 410 4.63 -15.12 3.36
N PRO A 411 5.75 -15.84 3.38
CA PRO A 411 6.01 -16.91 2.42
C PRO A 411 4.78 -17.80 2.23
N HIS A 412 4.54 -18.21 0.98
CA HIS A 412 3.37 -19.01 0.57
C HIS A 412 2.00 -18.31 0.71
N HIS A 413 1.97 -16.97 0.79
CA HIS A 413 0.72 -16.21 0.92
C HIS A 413 -0.25 -16.52 -0.23
N PHE A 414 0.22 -16.51 -1.48
CA PHE A 414 -0.64 -16.74 -2.63
C PHE A 414 -1.11 -18.19 -2.75
N ALA A 415 -0.31 -19.16 -2.32
CA ALA A 415 -0.73 -20.56 -2.24
C ALA A 415 -1.86 -20.74 -1.22
N ARG A 416 -1.73 -20.13 -0.04
CA ARG A 416 -2.80 -20.14 0.98
C ARG A 416 -4.06 -19.41 0.51
N LEU A 417 -3.92 -18.30 -0.22
CA LEU A 417 -5.07 -17.63 -0.81
C LEU A 417 -5.76 -18.51 -1.84
N ALA A 418 -5.02 -19.19 -2.70
CA ALA A 418 -5.59 -20.13 -3.67
C ALA A 418 -6.33 -21.28 -2.98
N GLU A 419 -5.83 -21.78 -1.86
CA GLU A 419 -6.51 -22.80 -1.04
C GLU A 419 -7.84 -22.27 -0.47
N VAL A 420 -7.85 -21.03 0.06
CA VAL A 420 -9.08 -20.35 0.52
C VAL A 420 -10.09 -20.22 -0.61
N GLU A 421 -9.67 -19.74 -1.78
CA GLU A 421 -10.54 -19.54 -2.94
C GLU A 421 -11.09 -20.88 -3.48
N GLN A 422 -10.26 -21.93 -3.50
CA GLN A 422 -10.68 -23.27 -3.91
C GLN A 422 -11.73 -23.84 -2.94
N SER A 423 -11.50 -23.74 -1.64
CA SER A 423 -12.43 -24.24 -0.63
C SER A 423 -13.78 -23.52 -0.69
N LEU A 424 -13.75 -22.17 -0.74
CA LEU A 424 -14.96 -21.37 -0.89
C LEU A 424 -15.67 -21.62 -2.23
N GLY A 425 -14.92 -21.81 -3.32
CA GLY A 425 -15.51 -22.13 -4.63
C GLY A 425 -16.38 -23.37 -4.63
N LEU A 426 -16.07 -24.35 -3.77
CA LEU A 426 -16.85 -25.57 -3.60
C LEU A 426 -18.07 -25.39 -2.68
N ARG A 427 -17.93 -24.60 -1.60
CA ARG A 427 -18.96 -24.48 -0.54
C ARG A 427 -19.83 -23.25 -0.69
N ALA A 428 -19.23 -22.15 -1.17
CA ALA A 428 -19.86 -20.85 -1.31
C ALA A 428 -19.53 -20.22 -2.69
N PRO A 429 -19.94 -20.84 -3.81
CA PRO A 429 -19.68 -20.30 -5.15
C PRO A 429 -20.28 -18.92 -5.31
N GLY A 430 -19.57 -17.99 -5.98
CA GLY A 430 -19.97 -16.60 -6.11
C GLY A 430 -19.42 -15.67 -5.01
N VAL A 431 -18.63 -16.19 -4.06
CA VAL A 431 -17.83 -15.38 -3.13
C VAL A 431 -16.44 -15.16 -3.72
N VAL A 432 -16.06 -13.90 -3.95
CA VAL A 432 -14.77 -13.53 -4.54
C VAL A 432 -14.08 -12.44 -3.70
N PHE A 433 -12.78 -12.28 -3.88
CA PHE A 433 -11.95 -11.35 -3.09
C PHE A 433 -11.41 -10.19 -3.91
N ALA A 434 -11.31 -9.01 -3.29
CA ALA A 434 -10.59 -7.85 -3.82
C ALA A 434 -9.97 -7.03 -2.67
N GLY A 435 -8.79 -6.46 -2.87
CA GLY A 435 -8.20 -5.55 -1.90
C GLY A 435 -6.84 -5.95 -1.36
N ALA A 436 -6.31 -5.08 -0.52
CA ALA A 436 -4.91 -5.13 -0.08
C ALA A 436 -4.50 -6.39 0.67
N SER A 437 -5.45 -7.11 1.29
CA SER A 437 -5.13 -8.35 2.01
C SER A 437 -4.84 -9.54 1.08
N TYR A 438 -5.20 -9.46 -0.21
CA TYR A 438 -5.25 -10.64 -1.07
C TYR A 438 -4.13 -10.69 -2.11
N ARG A 439 -4.16 -9.87 -3.17
CA ARG A 439 -3.26 -10.00 -4.32
C ARG A 439 -2.46 -8.73 -4.65
N GLY A 440 -2.10 -7.94 -3.64
CA GLY A 440 -1.27 -6.73 -3.76
C GLY A 440 -1.80 -5.53 -2.99
N ILE A 441 -0.91 -4.84 -2.29
CA ILE A 441 -1.23 -3.82 -1.30
C ILE A 441 -1.44 -2.43 -1.95
N GLY A 442 -0.72 -2.13 -3.04
CA GLY A 442 -0.76 -0.80 -3.65
C GLY A 442 -2.10 -0.45 -4.31
N ILE A 443 -2.43 0.83 -4.35
CA ILE A 443 -3.67 1.34 -4.95
C ILE A 443 -3.91 0.79 -6.37
N PRO A 444 -2.92 0.79 -7.29
CA PRO A 444 -3.13 0.18 -8.62
C PRO A 444 -3.48 -1.31 -8.57
N ALA A 445 -2.87 -2.06 -7.64
CA ALA A 445 -3.16 -3.48 -7.46
C ALA A 445 -4.59 -3.69 -6.91
N CYS A 446 -5.04 -2.87 -5.97
CA CYS A 446 -6.41 -2.92 -5.46
C CYS A 446 -7.44 -2.62 -6.55
N VAL A 447 -7.18 -1.64 -7.42
CA VAL A 447 -8.04 -1.31 -8.57
C VAL A 447 -8.07 -2.48 -9.57
N GLN A 448 -6.94 -3.08 -9.88
CA GLN A 448 -6.86 -4.25 -10.77
C GLN A 448 -7.66 -5.42 -10.21
N GLN A 449 -7.46 -5.76 -8.93
CA GLN A 449 -8.19 -6.84 -8.26
C GLN A 449 -9.69 -6.60 -8.26
N ALA A 450 -10.13 -5.36 -8.02
CA ALA A 450 -11.54 -4.98 -8.05
C ALA A 450 -12.18 -5.27 -9.41
N ARG A 451 -11.50 -4.92 -10.51
CA ARG A 451 -11.98 -5.21 -11.88
C ARG A 451 -12.01 -6.72 -12.16
N THR A 452 -10.98 -7.45 -11.72
CA THR A 452 -10.94 -8.91 -11.85
C THR A 452 -12.08 -9.56 -11.06
N ALA A 453 -12.34 -9.11 -9.83
CA ALA A 453 -13.43 -9.61 -9.00
C ALA A 453 -14.80 -9.31 -9.63
N SER A 454 -14.99 -8.11 -10.19
CA SER A 454 -16.22 -7.77 -10.93
C SER A 454 -16.45 -8.72 -12.11
N THR A 455 -15.44 -8.94 -12.95
CA THR A 455 -15.53 -9.87 -14.08
C THR A 455 -15.88 -11.30 -13.63
N ALA A 456 -15.24 -11.80 -12.58
CA ALA A 456 -15.52 -13.13 -12.03
C ALA A 456 -16.95 -13.22 -11.46
N THR A 457 -17.43 -12.18 -10.79
CA THR A 457 -18.80 -12.10 -10.26
C THR A 457 -19.82 -12.11 -11.39
N LEU A 458 -19.64 -11.27 -12.43
CA LEU A 458 -20.56 -11.23 -13.57
C LEU A 458 -20.58 -12.54 -14.34
N HIS A 459 -19.44 -13.20 -14.50
CA HIS A 459 -19.37 -14.52 -15.11
C HIS A 459 -20.13 -15.57 -14.29
N PHE A 460 -19.97 -15.58 -12.96
CA PHE A 460 -20.73 -16.47 -12.07
C PHE A 460 -22.25 -16.24 -12.21
N LEU A 461 -22.69 -14.97 -12.18
CA LEU A 461 -24.11 -14.63 -12.28
C LEU A 461 -24.71 -15.00 -13.63
N SER A 462 -23.94 -14.97 -14.72
CA SER A 462 -24.42 -15.37 -16.05
C SER A 462 -24.64 -16.89 -16.17
N ALA A 463 -24.14 -17.68 -15.22
CA ALA A 463 -24.30 -19.13 -15.17
C ALA A 463 -25.44 -19.58 -14.22
N LEU A 464 -26.07 -18.63 -13.48
CA LEU A 464 -27.25 -18.88 -12.65
C LEU A 464 -28.53 -18.79 -13.49
#